data_3a5b37fa0f9bf5d7341a2e71edd2219b
#
_entry.id   3a5b37fa0f9bf5d7341a2e71edd2219b
#
_cell.length_a   1.000
_cell.length_b   1.000
_cell.length_c   1.000
_cell.angle_alpha   90.00
_cell.angle_beta   90.00
_cell.angle_gamma   90.00
#
_symmetry.space_group_name_H-M   'P 1'
#
loop_
_entity.id
_entity.type
_entity.pdbx_description
1 polymer ?
#
loop_
_entity_poly.entity_id
_entity_poly.type
_entity_poly.pdbx_seq_one_letter_code
_entity_poly.pdbx_strand_id
1 'polypeptide(L)'
;HNEKVMSVQSNGIYLTEKLAEKYGIQVGDKVTWHLAGDSSWHTSKVIGLNRDPQTQQFTMSKKYFEKLGYTYRPDSIYTNEKTKKIDGVSKISSIESIQEGVESMLEAMKSMMVLLIVFAVLLGCVILYNLGVLSFTEKQYQFATLKVLGFKDKQIKEIFIKQNTWIMLVGMVIGLPLGYYMLSYIYTNALNETYDFPAVVEWISYVYAIIGTVLVSYV
;
A
#
# COMPACT_ATOMS: atom_id res chain seq x y z
N HIS A 1 12.19 5.50 -12.50
CA HIS A 1 12.67 6.22 -11.31
C HIS A 1 14.08 6.70 -11.59
N ASN A 2 14.28 8.03 -11.66
CA ASN A 2 15.62 8.61 -11.78
C ASN A 2 16.19 8.71 -10.36
N GLU A 3 16.86 7.66 -9.91
CA GLU A 3 17.68 7.74 -8.70
C GLU A 3 18.90 8.62 -9.02
N LYS A 4 18.84 9.85 -8.57
CA LYS A 4 19.93 10.79 -8.72
C LYS A 4 20.75 10.77 -7.45
N VAL A 5 21.99 10.30 -7.55
CA VAL A 5 22.94 10.36 -6.45
C VAL A 5 23.19 11.83 -6.12
N MET A 6 22.82 12.24 -4.93
CA MET A 6 23.04 13.59 -4.42
C MET A 6 24.22 13.61 -3.45
N SER A 7 25.13 14.56 -3.64
CA SER A 7 26.17 14.83 -2.64
C SER A 7 25.57 15.62 -1.48
N VAL A 8 25.77 15.13 -0.25
CA VAL A 8 25.28 15.79 0.96
C VAL A 8 26.10 17.05 1.23
N GLN A 9 25.48 18.22 1.13
CA GLN A 9 26.14 19.51 1.41
C GLN A 9 26.32 19.74 2.92
N SER A 10 27.30 20.58 3.29
CA SER A 10 27.70 20.79 4.69
C SER A 10 27.08 22.04 5.33
N ASN A 11 25.97 22.55 4.80
CA ASN A 11 25.37 23.82 5.22
C ASN A 11 23.92 23.71 5.74
N GLY A 12 23.46 22.51 6.01
CA GLY A 12 22.11 22.26 6.50
C GLY A 12 21.75 20.79 6.58
N ILE A 13 20.45 20.52 6.63
CA ILE A 13 19.88 19.18 6.77
C ILE A 13 18.99 18.84 5.56
N TYR A 14 18.89 17.56 5.28
CA TYR A 14 17.93 16.98 4.35
C TYR A 14 16.85 16.26 5.16
N LEU A 15 15.57 16.44 4.79
CA LEU A 15 14.47 15.70 5.36
C LEU A 15 13.94 14.67 4.36
N THR A 16 13.34 13.60 4.87
CA THR A 16 12.53 12.73 4.04
C THR A 16 11.25 13.44 3.60
N GLU A 17 10.82 13.19 2.36
CA GLU A 17 9.62 13.84 1.77
C GLU A 17 8.40 13.68 2.67
N LYS A 18 8.16 12.47 3.18
CA LYS A 18 7.02 12.17 4.06
C LYS A 18 7.07 12.94 5.39
N LEU A 19 8.27 13.09 5.98
CA LEU A 19 8.44 13.88 7.19
C LEU A 19 8.18 15.37 6.93
N ALA A 20 8.66 15.88 5.81
CA ALA A 20 8.45 17.26 5.40
C ALA A 20 6.96 17.54 5.14
N GLU A 21 6.25 16.64 4.46
CA GLU A 21 4.82 16.74 4.22
C GLU A 21 4.01 16.72 5.52
N LYS A 22 4.33 15.79 6.44
CA LYS A 22 3.66 15.66 7.74
C LYS A 22 3.68 16.94 8.56
N TYR A 23 4.82 17.63 8.58
CA TYR A 23 5.02 18.87 9.36
C TYR A 23 4.85 20.15 8.54
N GLY A 24 4.50 20.05 7.26
CA GLY A 24 4.35 21.19 6.37
C GLY A 24 5.64 21.96 6.12
N ILE A 25 6.80 21.28 6.16
CA ILE A 25 8.12 21.87 6.02
C ILE A 25 8.54 21.89 4.54
N GLN A 26 9.10 23.03 4.10
CA GLN A 26 9.60 23.20 2.74
C GLN A 26 11.11 23.39 2.70
N VAL A 27 11.71 23.17 1.53
CA VAL A 27 13.12 23.49 1.31
C VAL A 27 13.35 24.98 1.52
N GLY A 28 14.29 25.31 2.41
CA GLY A 28 14.58 26.68 2.80
C GLY A 28 14.14 27.02 4.22
N ASP A 29 13.23 26.28 4.80
CA ASP A 29 12.74 26.48 6.16
C ASP A 29 13.80 26.17 7.21
N LYS A 30 13.59 26.72 8.40
CA LYS A 30 14.42 26.43 9.57
C LYS A 30 13.69 25.46 10.50
N VAL A 31 14.33 24.37 10.82
CA VAL A 31 13.81 23.35 11.74
C VAL A 31 14.65 23.34 13.01
N THR A 32 13.95 23.37 14.14
CA THR A 32 14.56 23.23 15.46
C THR A 32 14.45 21.79 15.92
N TRP A 33 15.56 21.20 16.31
CA TRP A 33 15.67 19.80 16.67
C TRP A 33 16.68 19.57 17.78
N HIS A 34 16.62 18.43 18.44
CA HIS A 34 17.62 17.97 19.40
C HIS A 34 17.85 16.48 19.26
N LEU A 35 19.00 15.97 19.67
CA LEU A 35 19.25 14.53 19.74
C LEU A 35 18.53 13.92 20.94
N ALA A 36 18.06 12.70 20.78
CA ALA A 36 17.48 11.95 21.88
C ALA A 36 18.52 11.79 23.02
N GLY A 37 18.14 12.22 24.22
CA GLY A 37 19.04 12.21 25.37
C GLY A 37 19.91 13.46 25.52
N ASP A 38 19.85 14.43 24.62
CA ASP A 38 20.49 15.74 24.73
C ASP A 38 19.45 16.84 24.94
N SER A 39 19.72 17.78 25.81
CA SER A 39 18.88 18.96 26.05
C SER A 39 19.25 20.17 25.17
N SER A 40 20.28 20.04 24.36
CA SER A 40 20.74 21.11 23.45
C SER A 40 19.87 21.19 22.20
N TRP A 41 19.22 22.33 21.98
CA TRP A 41 18.40 22.58 20.80
C TRP A 41 19.22 23.26 19.71
N HIS A 42 19.13 22.73 18.51
CA HIS A 42 19.79 23.26 17.33
C HIS A 42 18.75 23.67 16.27
N THR A 43 19.02 24.79 15.59
CA THR A 43 18.21 25.25 14.47
C THR A 43 19.02 25.08 13.19
N SER A 44 18.51 24.28 12.27
CA SER A 44 19.16 23.99 10.98
C SER A 44 18.24 24.35 9.82
N LYS A 45 18.84 24.77 8.70
CA LYS A 45 18.12 25.06 7.48
C LYS A 45 17.91 23.76 6.68
N VAL A 46 16.70 23.54 6.19
CA VAL A 46 16.39 22.45 5.25
C VAL A 46 16.89 22.82 3.87
N ILE A 47 17.84 22.07 3.35
CA ILE A 47 18.50 22.36 2.05
C ILE A 47 18.06 21.41 0.93
N GLY A 48 17.32 20.36 1.25
CA GLY A 48 16.77 19.44 0.29
C GLY A 48 15.86 18.38 0.93
N LEU A 49 15.13 17.68 0.08
CA LEU A 49 14.32 16.54 0.46
C LEU A 49 14.92 15.28 -0.17
N ASN A 50 14.87 14.19 0.57
CA ASN A 50 15.25 12.86 0.09
C ASN A 50 14.08 11.89 0.30
N ARG A 51 14.06 10.81 -0.44
CA ARG A 51 13.07 9.75 -0.27
C ARG A 51 13.72 8.51 0.33
N ASP A 52 13.25 8.12 1.49
CA ASP A 52 13.61 6.86 2.12
C ASP A 52 12.32 6.08 2.40
N PRO A 53 12.13 4.90 1.77
CA PRO A 53 10.91 4.12 1.96
C PRO A 53 10.83 3.41 3.30
N GLN A 54 11.94 3.26 4.02
CA GLN A 54 12.01 2.46 5.25
C GLN A 54 12.06 3.29 6.51
N THR A 55 12.74 4.44 6.48
CA THR A 55 12.97 5.26 7.67
C THR A 55 12.67 6.73 7.40
N GLN A 56 11.91 7.33 8.30
CA GLN A 56 11.64 8.77 8.26
C GLN A 56 12.63 9.47 9.18
N GLN A 57 13.57 10.18 8.57
CA GLN A 57 14.68 10.80 9.29
C GLN A 57 15.16 12.07 8.61
N PHE A 58 16.01 12.82 9.27
CA PHE A 58 16.78 13.85 8.62
C PHE A 58 18.27 13.43 8.50
N THR A 59 18.87 13.84 7.40
CA THR A 59 20.24 13.48 7.04
C THR A 59 21.09 14.74 6.98
N MET A 60 22.31 14.68 7.51
CA MET A 60 23.26 15.78 7.42
C MET A 60 24.68 15.25 7.17
N SER A 61 25.57 16.12 6.69
CA SER A 61 26.96 15.73 6.51
C SER A 61 27.71 15.63 7.85
N LYS A 62 28.69 14.74 7.91
CA LYS A 62 29.60 14.61 9.07
C LYS A 62 30.16 15.98 9.47
N LYS A 63 30.65 16.77 8.51
CA LYS A 63 31.21 18.11 8.76
C LYS A 63 30.24 19.06 9.44
N TYR A 64 28.94 18.98 9.04
CA TYR A 64 27.91 19.83 9.65
C TYR A 64 27.60 19.37 11.10
N PHE A 65 27.52 18.06 11.31
CA PHE A 65 27.29 17.47 12.63
C PHE A 65 28.43 17.84 13.63
N GLU A 66 29.69 17.74 13.20
CA GLU A 66 30.83 18.12 14.02
C GLU A 66 30.89 19.63 14.29
N LYS A 67 30.43 20.47 13.33
CA LYS A 67 30.34 21.93 13.54
C LYS A 67 29.31 22.31 14.62
N LEU A 68 28.31 21.47 14.87
CA LEU A 68 27.32 21.66 15.92
C LEU A 68 27.84 21.25 17.32
N GLY A 69 29.09 20.79 17.42
CA GLY A 69 29.73 20.40 18.67
C GLY A 69 29.67 18.93 19.01
N TYR A 70 29.15 18.10 18.12
CA TYR A 70 29.02 16.65 18.31
C TYR A 70 30.23 15.88 17.80
N THR A 71 30.58 14.79 18.48
CA THR A 71 31.58 13.84 17.99
C THR A 71 30.89 12.76 17.18
N TYR A 72 31.22 12.64 15.88
CA TYR A 72 30.69 11.59 15.03
C TYR A 72 31.28 10.22 15.42
N ARG A 73 30.40 9.31 15.82
CA ARG A 73 30.72 7.89 16.06
C ARG A 73 29.85 7.05 15.16
N PRO A 74 30.42 6.33 14.17
CA PRO A 74 29.63 5.45 13.30
C PRO A 74 29.11 4.26 14.10
N ASP A 75 27.81 3.99 13.98
CA ASP A 75 27.15 2.80 14.54
C ASP A 75 26.96 1.71 13.48
N SER A 76 26.97 2.09 12.21
CA SER A 76 26.82 1.18 11.08
C SER A 76 27.69 1.62 9.89
N ILE A 77 28.18 0.63 9.14
CA ILE A 77 28.99 0.84 7.94
C ILE A 77 28.39 -0.01 6.82
N TYR A 78 28.14 0.61 5.67
CA TYR A 78 27.72 -0.06 4.45
C TYR A 78 28.92 -0.25 3.52
N THR A 79 29.14 -1.48 3.06
CA THR A 79 30.23 -1.80 2.13
C THR A 79 29.72 -2.76 1.04
N ASN A 80 30.29 -2.65 -0.16
CA ASN A 80 30.03 -3.56 -1.26
C ASN A 80 30.94 -4.81 -1.21
N GLU A 81 31.89 -4.84 -0.26
CA GLU A 81 32.83 -5.94 -0.13
C GLU A 81 32.32 -6.97 0.90
N LYS A 82 32.57 -8.25 0.63
CA LYS A 82 32.30 -9.33 1.59
C LYS A 82 33.22 -9.17 2.80
N THR A 83 32.67 -8.70 3.89
CA THR A 83 33.42 -8.43 5.10
C THR A 83 33.45 -9.67 6.00
N LYS A 84 34.63 -10.07 6.43
CA LYS A 84 34.78 -11.09 7.49
C LYS A 84 34.47 -10.46 8.84
N LYS A 85 34.17 -11.31 9.84
CA LYS A 85 33.92 -10.86 11.22
C LYS A 85 35.10 -10.00 11.69
N ILE A 86 34.81 -8.76 12.07
CA ILE A 86 35.77 -7.78 12.60
C ILE A 86 35.50 -7.66 14.09
N ASP A 87 36.57 -7.62 14.90
CA ASP A 87 36.42 -7.40 16.33
C ASP A 87 35.80 -6.01 16.62
N GLY A 88 34.79 -6.02 17.50
CA GLY A 88 34.01 -4.81 17.82
C GLY A 88 32.75 -4.62 16.98
N VAL A 89 32.50 -5.46 15.99
CA VAL A 89 31.26 -5.45 15.21
C VAL A 89 30.28 -6.45 15.83
N SER A 90 29.14 -5.95 16.30
CA SER A 90 28.11 -6.76 16.96
C SER A 90 27.31 -7.62 15.97
N LYS A 91 27.05 -7.10 14.75
CA LYS A 91 26.26 -7.78 13.73
C LYS A 91 26.74 -7.42 12.34
N ILE A 92 26.89 -8.43 11.49
CA ILE A 92 27.11 -8.28 10.05
C ILE A 92 25.86 -8.83 9.38
N SER A 93 25.22 -7.99 8.53
CA SER A 93 24.07 -8.37 7.74
C SER A 93 24.44 -8.32 6.25
N SER A 94 24.30 -9.41 5.55
CA SER A 94 24.46 -9.42 4.09
C SER A 94 23.15 -9.03 3.40
N ILE A 95 23.24 -8.55 2.16
CA ILE A 95 22.07 -8.25 1.36
C ILE A 95 21.20 -9.50 1.20
N GLU A 96 21.83 -10.68 1.02
CA GLU A 96 21.12 -11.95 0.89
C GLU A 96 20.31 -12.27 2.15
N SER A 97 20.89 -12.09 3.36
CA SER A 97 20.17 -12.36 4.61
C SER A 97 19.01 -11.38 4.86
N ILE A 98 19.13 -10.15 4.37
CA ILE A 98 18.04 -9.16 4.44
C ILE A 98 16.95 -9.53 3.45
N GLN A 99 17.31 -9.94 2.23
CA GLN A 99 16.36 -10.38 1.21
C GLN A 99 15.58 -11.61 1.67
N GLU A 100 16.24 -12.64 2.21
CA GLU A 100 15.57 -13.82 2.77
C GLU A 100 14.57 -13.45 3.89
N GLY A 101 14.94 -12.52 4.75
CA GLY A 101 14.05 -12.01 5.80
C GLY A 101 12.83 -11.28 5.24
N VAL A 102 13.02 -10.44 4.23
CA VAL A 102 11.95 -9.73 3.54
C VAL A 102 11.05 -10.70 2.76
N GLU A 103 11.62 -11.66 2.03
CA GLU A 103 10.87 -12.69 1.31
C GLU A 103 9.99 -13.51 2.25
N SER A 104 10.54 -13.98 3.37
CA SER A 104 9.78 -14.70 4.39
C SER A 104 8.60 -13.89 4.95
N MET A 105 8.83 -12.59 5.20
CA MET A 105 7.77 -11.68 5.63
C MET A 105 6.69 -11.50 4.55
N LEU A 106 7.11 -11.33 3.29
CA LEU A 106 6.19 -11.20 2.16
C LEU A 106 5.37 -12.47 1.91
N GLU A 107 5.96 -13.67 2.09
CA GLU A 107 5.23 -14.94 2.00
C GLU A 107 4.17 -15.07 3.09
N ALA A 108 4.49 -14.68 4.32
CA ALA A 108 3.52 -14.68 5.41
C ALA A 108 2.36 -13.70 5.13
N MET A 109 2.67 -12.49 4.66
CA MET A 109 1.65 -11.50 4.24
C MET A 109 0.80 -12.01 3.08
N LYS A 110 1.42 -12.64 2.06
CA LYS A 110 0.72 -13.24 0.93
C LYS A 110 -0.25 -14.34 1.36
N SER A 111 0.17 -15.21 2.26
CA SER A 111 -0.68 -16.27 2.81
C SER A 111 -1.90 -15.70 3.53
N MET A 112 -1.72 -14.65 4.32
CA MET A 112 -2.82 -13.95 4.99
C MET A 112 -3.78 -13.28 3.99
N MET A 113 -3.24 -12.65 2.93
CA MET A 113 -4.05 -12.05 1.87
C MET A 113 -4.88 -13.09 1.12
N VAL A 114 -4.29 -14.25 0.78
CA VAL A 114 -5.02 -15.35 0.11
C VAL A 114 -6.18 -15.82 0.98
N LEU A 115 -5.97 -15.99 2.27
CA LEU A 115 -7.01 -16.38 3.21
C LEU A 115 -8.15 -15.34 3.24
N LEU A 116 -7.85 -14.06 3.30
CA LEU A 116 -8.85 -12.98 3.25
C LEU A 116 -9.63 -12.99 1.93
N ILE A 117 -8.97 -13.21 0.80
CA ILE A 117 -9.62 -13.30 -0.51
C ILE A 117 -10.59 -14.49 -0.53
N VAL A 118 -10.20 -15.65 -0.02
CA VAL A 118 -11.07 -16.84 0.04
C VAL A 118 -12.32 -16.52 0.87
N PHE A 119 -12.19 -15.93 2.04
CA PHE A 119 -13.34 -15.54 2.85
C PHE A 119 -14.21 -14.48 2.16
N ALA A 120 -13.62 -13.50 1.49
CA ALA A 120 -14.37 -12.49 0.74
C ALA A 120 -15.18 -13.10 -0.39
N VAL A 121 -14.62 -14.06 -1.13
CA VAL A 121 -15.33 -14.80 -2.19
C VAL A 121 -16.46 -15.63 -1.61
N LEU A 122 -16.23 -16.35 -0.52
CA LEU A 122 -17.28 -17.14 0.15
C LEU A 122 -18.44 -16.27 0.62
N LEU A 123 -18.15 -15.15 1.27
CA LEU A 123 -19.18 -14.18 1.68
C LEU A 123 -19.93 -13.62 0.47
N GLY A 124 -19.22 -13.26 -0.60
CA GLY A 124 -19.83 -12.81 -1.85
C GLY A 124 -20.79 -13.84 -2.44
N CYS A 125 -20.40 -15.10 -2.50
CA CYS A 125 -21.24 -16.19 -2.96
C CYS A 125 -22.50 -16.35 -2.11
N VAL A 126 -22.38 -16.32 -0.78
CA VAL A 126 -23.52 -16.42 0.14
C VAL A 126 -24.50 -15.26 -0.04
N ILE A 127 -23.98 -14.03 -0.17
CA ILE A 127 -24.81 -12.83 -0.38
C ILE A 127 -25.54 -12.93 -1.72
N LEU A 128 -24.83 -13.27 -2.79
CA LEU A 128 -25.43 -13.40 -4.13
C LEU A 128 -26.47 -14.51 -4.19
N TYR A 129 -26.23 -15.65 -3.54
CA TYR A 129 -27.19 -16.74 -3.42
C TYR A 129 -28.47 -16.26 -2.72
N ASN A 130 -28.34 -15.61 -1.57
CA ASN A 130 -29.48 -15.09 -0.81
C ASN A 130 -30.29 -14.05 -1.61
N LEU A 131 -29.60 -13.12 -2.29
CA LEU A 131 -30.24 -12.12 -3.14
C LEU A 131 -30.91 -12.78 -4.36
N GLY A 132 -30.29 -13.81 -4.93
CA GLY A 132 -30.86 -14.58 -6.04
C GLY A 132 -32.16 -15.29 -5.65
N VAL A 133 -32.16 -15.98 -4.51
CA VAL A 133 -33.34 -16.66 -3.98
C VAL A 133 -34.47 -15.66 -3.67
N LEU A 134 -34.14 -14.55 -3.01
CA LEU A 134 -35.12 -13.49 -2.69
C LEU A 134 -35.71 -12.89 -3.98
N SER A 135 -34.85 -12.51 -4.91
CA SER A 135 -35.29 -11.95 -6.20
C SER A 135 -36.15 -12.93 -7.02
N PHE A 136 -35.84 -14.23 -6.97
CA PHE A 136 -36.63 -15.26 -7.62
C PHE A 136 -38.03 -15.39 -6.98
N THR A 137 -38.12 -15.45 -5.64
CA THR A 137 -39.40 -15.56 -4.92
C THR A 137 -40.29 -14.35 -5.15
N GLU A 138 -39.73 -13.13 -5.09
CA GLU A 138 -40.50 -11.91 -5.38
C GLU A 138 -41.04 -11.84 -6.80
N LYS A 139 -40.28 -12.38 -7.77
CA LYS A 139 -40.65 -12.35 -9.21
C LYS A 139 -41.44 -13.55 -9.70
N GLN A 140 -41.73 -14.54 -8.85
CA GLN A 140 -42.48 -15.75 -9.23
C GLN A 140 -43.80 -15.42 -9.91
N TYR A 141 -44.56 -14.47 -9.37
CA TYR A 141 -45.83 -14.05 -9.97
C TYR A 141 -45.65 -13.38 -11.34
N GLN A 142 -44.59 -12.58 -11.50
CA GLN A 142 -44.27 -11.94 -12.77
C GLN A 142 -43.89 -12.99 -13.83
N PHE A 143 -43.14 -14.00 -13.45
CA PHE A 143 -42.77 -15.11 -14.36
C PHE A 143 -43.97 -15.95 -14.73
N ALA A 144 -44.88 -16.23 -13.80
CA ALA A 144 -46.12 -16.92 -14.06
C ALA A 144 -46.99 -16.14 -15.07
N THR A 145 -47.10 -14.82 -14.89
CA THR A 145 -47.86 -13.95 -15.82
C THR A 145 -47.25 -13.95 -17.22
N LEU A 146 -45.92 -13.84 -17.34
CA LEU A 146 -45.24 -13.91 -18.63
C LEU A 146 -45.43 -15.26 -19.31
N LYS A 147 -45.47 -16.35 -18.54
CA LYS A 147 -45.72 -17.70 -19.06
C LYS A 147 -47.12 -17.86 -19.58
N VAL A 148 -48.14 -17.28 -18.93
CA VAL A 148 -49.53 -17.24 -19.39
C VAL A 148 -49.66 -16.38 -20.66
N LEU A 149 -48.86 -15.33 -20.79
CA LEU A 149 -48.79 -14.50 -22.01
C LEU A 149 -48.05 -15.17 -23.18
N GLY A 150 -47.56 -16.42 -23.01
CA GLY A 150 -46.95 -17.20 -24.06
C GLY A 150 -45.44 -17.06 -24.20
N PHE A 151 -44.74 -16.40 -23.24
CA PHE A 151 -43.29 -16.35 -23.25
C PHE A 151 -42.68 -17.71 -22.92
N LYS A 152 -41.64 -18.11 -23.67
CA LYS A 152 -40.92 -19.35 -23.43
C LYS A 152 -39.96 -19.19 -22.24
N ASP A 153 -39.72 -20.26 -21.50
CA ASP A 153 -38.80 -20.29 -20.36
C ASP A 153 -37.41 -19.71 -20.68
N LYS A 154 -36.89 -19.92 -21.89
CA LYS A 154 -35.65 -19.37 -22.38
C LYS A 154 -35.66 -17.83 -22.43
N GLN A 155 -36.74 -17.22 -22.84
CA GLN A 155 -36.89 -15.77 -22.93
C GLN A 155 -36.97 -15.12 -21.53
N ILE A 156 -37.70 -15.76 -20.62
CA ILE A 156 -37.81 -15.33 -19.23
C ILE A 156 -36.44 -15.39 -18.56
N LYS A 157 -35.70 -16.49 -18.76
CA LYS A 157 -34.33 -16.64 -18.24
C LYS A 157 -33.37 -15.58 -18.79
N GLU A 158 -33.48 -15.27 -20.09
CA GLU A 158 -32.64 -14.25 -20.73
C GLU A 158 -32.87 -12.84 -20.14
N ILE A 159 -34.14 -12.49 -19.89
CA ILE A 159 -34.48 -11.21 -19.23
C ILE A 159 -33.83 -11.11 -17.84
N PHE A 160 -33.92 -12.20 -17.07
CA PHE A 160 -33.32 -12.24 -15.72
C PHE A 160 -31.80 -12.13 -15.75
N ILE A 161 -31.15 -12.85 -16.66
CA ILE A 161 -29.67 -12.77 -16.82
C ILE A 161 -29.27 -11.36 -17.23
N LYS A 162 -29.95 -10.73 -18.17
CA LYS A 162 -29.67 -9.36 -18.60
C LYS A 162 -29.79 -8.37 -17.44
N GLN A 163 -30.81 -8.51 -16.61
CA GLN A 163 -31.00 -7.67 -15.44
C GLN A 163 -29.82 -7.81 -14.42
N ASN A 164 -29.43 -9.05 -14.13
CA ASN A 164 -28.33 -9.33 -13.22
C ASN A 164 -27.00 -8.79 -13.77
N THR A 165 -26.77 -8.92 -15.08
CA THR A 165 -25.59 -8.36 -15.75
C THR A 165 -25.50 -6.85 -15.61
N TRP A 166 -26.61 -6.11 -15.71
CA TRP A 166 -26.62 -4.66 -15.49
C TRP A 166 -26.24 -4.28 -14.05
N ILE A 167 -26.78 -4.98 -13.07
CA ILE A 167 -26.45 -4.77 -11.65
C ILE A 167 -24.96 -5.03 -11.41
N MET A 168 -24.42 -6.11 -11.98
CA MET A 168 -23.00 -6.45 -11.90
C MET A 168 -22.13 -5.35 -12.52
N LEU A 169 -22.48 -4.84 -13.70
CA LEU A 169 -21.71 -3.76 -14.36
C LEU A 169 -21.68 -2.49 -13.52
N VAL A 170 -22.83 -2.07 -12.99
CA VAL A 170 -22.91 -0.89 -12.10
C VAL A 170 -22.07 -1.13 -10.84
N GLY A 171 -22.15 -2.32 -10.26
CA GLY A 171 -21.34 -2.71 -9.10
C GLY A 171 -19.84 -2.64 -9.38
N MET A 172 -19.38 -3.09 -10.56
CA MET A 172 -17.98 -2.98 -10.96
C MET A 172 -17.51 -1.54 -11.16
N VAL A 173 -18.32 -0.72 -11.85
CA VAL A 173 -18.00 0.69 -12.11
C VAL A 173 -17.84 1.49 -10.82
N ILE A 174 -18.59 1.18 -9.78
CA ILE A 174 -18.51 1.82 -8.47
C ILE A 174 -17.44 1.13 -7.60
N GLY A 175 -17.43 -0.19 -7.57
CA GLY A 175 -16.59 -0.96 -6.65
C GLY A 175 -15.09 -0.87 -6.94
N LEU A 176 -14.67 -0.87 -8.22
CA LEU A 176 -13.26 -0.78 -8.56
C LEU A 176 -12.61 0.56 -8.15
N PRO A 177 -13.20 1.72 -8.45
CA PRO A 177 -12.67 2.99 -7.97
C PRO A 177 -12.71 3.12 -6.45
N LEU A 178 -13.78 2.64 -5.81
CA LEU A 178 -13.92 2.67 -4.36
C LEU A 178 -12.83 1.81 -3.69
N GLY A 179 -12.55 0.63 -4.25
CA GLY A 179 -11.47 -0.25 -3.79
C GLY A 179 -10.09 0.42 -3.88
N TYR A 180 -9.80 1.09 -5.01
CA TYR A 180 -8.57 1.87 -5.16
C TYR A 180 -8.49 3.02 -4.15
N TYR A 181 -9.58 3.76 -3.95
CA TYR A 181 -9.63 4.87 -2.99
C TYR A 181 -9.40 4.38 -1.55
N MET A 182 -10.05 3.29 -1.15
CA MET A 182 -9.84 2.68 0.17
C MET A 182 -8.40 2.21 0.36
N LEU A 183 -7.81 1.56 -0.65
CA LEU A 183 -6.43 1.14 -0.61
C LEU A 183 -5.50 2.34 -0.43
N SER A 184 -5.66 3.38 -1.25
CA SER A 184 -4.88 4.62 -1.15
C SER A 184 -5.02 5.27 0.22
N TYR A 185 -6.23 5.33 0.77
CA TYR A 185 -6.48 5.88 2.10
C TYR A 185 -5.76 5.09 3.20
N ILE A 186 -5.77 3.75 3.13
CA ILE A 186 -5.07 2.88 4.08
C ILE A 186 -3.55 3.12 4.00
N TYR A 187 -2.99 3.16 2.79
CA TYR A 187 -1.55 3.41 2.60
C TYR A 187 -1.11 4.79 3.10
N THR A 188 -1.95 5.80 2.94
CA THR A 188 -1.62 7.16 3.36
C THR A 188 -1.79 7.39 4.86
N ASN A 189 -2.85 6.81 5.47
CA ASN A 189 -3.24 7.16 6.84
C ASN A 189 -3.05 6.04 7.86
N ALA A 190 -3.17 4.77 7.48
CA ALA A 190 -3.14 3.65 8.41
C ALA A 190 -1.79 2.92 8.45
N LEU A 191 -1.04 2.93 7.35
CA LEU A 191 0.33 2.44 7.37
C LEU A 191 1.21 3.48 8.04
N ASN A 192 1.84 3.00 9.09
CA ASN A 192 2.65 3.70 10.05
C ASN A 192 3.45 4.86 9.42
N GLU A 193 3.57 5.94 10.13
CA GLU A 193 4.34 7.14 9.79
C GLU A 193 5.81 6.86 9.39
N THR A 194 6.28 5.64 9.68
CA THR A 194 7.65 5.18 9.43
C THR A 194 7.90 4.76 7.98
N TYR A 195 6.88 4.24 7.27
CA TYR A 195 7.07 3.68 5.93
C TYR A 195 6.43 4.54 4.85
N ASP A 196 7.14 4.76 3.75
CA ASP A 196 6.66 5.47 2.56
C ASP A 196 6.50 4.50 1.39
N PHE A 197 5.38 3.75 1.40
CA PHE A 197 5.03 2.89 0.27
C PHE A 197 3.98 3.56 -0.61
N PRO A 198 4.25 3.76 -1.91
CA PRO A 198 3.24 4.27 -2.82
C PRO A 198 2.14 3.22 -3.04
N ALA A 199 0.88 3.64 -3.02
CA ALA A 199 -0.25 2.81 -3.39
C ALA A 199 -0.25 2.59 -4.91
N VAL A 200 0.47 1.59 -5.39
CA VAL A 200 0.53 1.23 -6.81
C VAL A 200 -0.34 0.00 -7.04
N VAL A 201 -1.39 0.15 -7.84
CA VAL A 201 -2.23 -0.97 -8.28
C VAL A 201 -1.93 -1.24 -9.75
N GLU A 202 -1.39 -2.40 -10.05
CA GLU A 202 -1.15 -2.83 -11.42
C GLU A 202 -2.48 -3.07 -12.15
N TRP A 203 -2.55 -2.71 -13.42
CA TRP A 203 -3.75 -2.89 -14.25
C TRP A 203 -4.23 -4.34 -14.30
N ILE A 204 -3.32 -5.31 -14.16
CA ILE A 204 -3.63 -6.74 -14.14
C ILE A 204 -4.52 -7.13 -12.94
N SER A 205 -4.40 -6.40 -11.81
CA SER A 205 -5.24 -6.59 -10.62
C SER A 205 -6.71 -6.26 -10.91
N TYR A 206 -6.96 -5.24 -11.73
CA TYR A 206 -8.31 -4.91 -12.19
C TYR A 206 -8.90 -6.01 -13.07
N VAL A 207 -8.08 -6.61 -13.94
CA VAL A 207 -8.51 -7.74 -14.79
C VAL A 207 -8.90 -8.94 -13.94
N TYR A 208 -8.10 -9.30 -12.93
CA TYR A 208 -8.45 -10.39 -12.02
C TYR A 208 -9.72 -10.10 -11.21
N ALA A 209 -9.91 -8.87 -10.74
CA ALA A 209 -11.10 -8.45 -10.02
C ALA A 209 -12.35 -8.57 -10.91
N ILE A 210 -12.27 -8.12 -12.17
CA ILE A 210 -13.37 -8.22 -13.14
C ILE A 210 -13.71 -9.70 -13.43
N ILE A 211 -12.71 -10.52 -13.74
CA ILE A 211 -12.92 -11.95 -14.02
C ILE A 211 -13.54 -12.63 -12.80
N GLY A 212 -13.01 -12.39 -11.59
CA GLY A 212 -13.55 -12.96 -10.36
C GLY A 212 -15.00 -12.55 -10.12
N THR A 213 -15.34 -11.27 -10.31
CA THR A 213 -16.71 -10.78 -10.15
C THR A 213 -17.67 -11.42 -11.17
N VAL A 214 -17.24 -11.54 -12.42
CA VAL A 214 -18.03 -12.21 -13.47
C VAL A 214 -18.26 -13.66 -13.11
N LEU A 215 -17.23 -14.41 -12.74
CA LEU A 215 -17.34 -15.82 -12.35
C LEU A 215 -18.33 -16.00 -11.19
N VAL A 216 -18.22 -15.21 -10.14
CA VAL A 216 -19.11 -15.29 -8.97
C VAL A 216 -20.55 -14.90 -9.32
N SER A 217 -20.78 -13.97 -10.27
CA SER A 217 -22.13 -13.56 -10.68
C SER A 217 -22.87 -14.58 -11.54
N TYR A 218 -22.16 -15.50 -12.18
CA TYR A 218 -22.77 -16.53 -13.03
C TYR A 218 -22.89 -17.92 -12.35
N VAL A 219 -22.41 -18.06 -11.13
CA VAL A 219 -22.60 -19.24 -10.26
C VAL A 219 -23.93 -19.16 -9.55
#